data_4ce2d3382d62c3af63a05d5325aa5616
#
_entry.id   4ce2d3382d62c3af63a05d5325aa5616
#
_cell.length_a   1.000
_cell.length_b   1.000
_cell.length_c   1.000
_cell.angle_alpha   90.00
_cell.angle_beta   90.00
_cell.angle_gamma   90.00
#
_symmetry.space_group_name_H-M   'P 1'
#
loop_
_entity.id
_entity.type
_entity.pdbx_description
1 polymer ?
#
loop_
_entity_poly.entity_id
_entity_poly.type
_entity_poly.pdbx_seq_one_letter_code
_entity_poly.pdbx_strand_id
1 'polypeptide(L)'
;MLKNINRFFEINKNNLELYGEAGLQHELALYLKKELPDFIIRLEYPITRVYRPNHGFIKKEMDIYLISPTNEKYLIELKLPKENCGTPKEMYRAFQDVKFAEELKKHGFKSCYCLLITERTAFWQAPQANEEIYYLFNGDKVEFKSIDESFLPKFLHNKGNIILTNQYSAIWKEFVDANNCFWKYYVLEV
;
A
#
# COMPACT_ATOMS: atom_id res chain seq x y z
N MET A 1 7.83 4.68 12.53
CA MET A 1 6.63 4.03 11.95
C MET A 1 6.99 2.81 11.13
N LEU A 2 7.84 2.89 10.11
CA LEU A 2 8.26 1.73 9.27
C LEU A 2 8.69 0.50 10.10
N LYS A 3 9.51 0.74 11.14
CA LYS A 3 9.96 -0.34 12.07
C LYS A 3 8.78 -1.03 12.77
N ASN A 4 7.74 -0.29 13.16
CA ASN A 4 6.56 -0.87 13.81
C ASN A 4 5.74 -1.71 12.83
N ILE A 5 5.57 -1.26 11.57
CA ILE A 5 4.87 -2.03 10.54
C ILE A 5 5.60 -3.36 10.26
N ASN A 6 6.92 -3.31 10.08
CA ASN A 6 7.71 -4.54 9.87
C ASN A 6 7.61 -5.48 11.07
N ARG A 7 7.72 -4.95 12.30
CA ARG A 7 7.62 -5.76 13.52
C ARG A 7 6.24 -6.40 13.68
N PHE A 8 5.18 -5.73 13.23
CA PHE A 8 3.83 -6.33 13.22
C PHE A 8 3.82 -7.67 12.47
N PHE A 9 4.40 -7.72 11.26
CA PHE A 9 4.47 -8.96 10.50
C PHE A 9 5.41 -10.00 11.13
N GLU A 10 6.52 -9.57 11.72
CA GLU A 10 7.47 -10.47 12.39
C GLU A 10 6.83 -11.21 13.57
N ILE A 11 6.11 -10.48 14.45
CA ILE A 11 5.52 -11.08 15.66
C ILE A 11 4.22 -11.84 15.40
N ASN A 12 3.53 -11.54 14.30
CA ASN A 12 2.27 -12.20 13.93
C ASN A 12 2.45 -13.30 12.89
N LYS A 13 3.68 -13.63 12.51
CA LYS A 13 3.96 -14.78 11.65
C LYS A 13 3.36 -16.04 12.26
N ASN A 14 2.64 -16.82 11.46
CA ASN A 14 1.88 -18.01 11.82
C ASN A 14 0.70 -17.78 12.81
N ASN A 15 0.37 -16.53 13.14
CA ASN A 15 -0.72 -16.21 14.07
C ASN A 15 -1.80 -15.29 13.48
N LEU A 16 -1.46 -14.49 12.47
CA LEU A 16 -2.40 -13.60 11.80
C LEU A 16 -3.12 -14.34 10.68
N GLU A 17 -4.43 -14.35 10.71
CA GLU A 17 -5.26 -14.82 9.59
C GLU A 17 -5.50 -13.70 8.59
N LEU A 18 -5.12 -13.92 7.32
CA LEU A 18 -5.28 -12.95 6.23
C LEU A 18 -6.48 -13.31 5.36
N TYR A 19 -7.65 -12.77 5.67
CA TYR A 19 -8.88 -13.02 4.91
C TYR A 19 -9.42 -11.78 4.15
N GLY A 20 -8.85 -10.60 4.38
CA GLY A 20 -9.26 -9.38 3.70
C GLY A 20 -8.55 -8.12 4.19
N GLU A 21 -8.59 -7.08 3.36
CA GLU A 21 -7.92 -5.80 3.60
C GLU A 21 -8.40 -5.14 4.90
N ALA A 22 -9.71 -5.12 5.15
CA ALA A 22 -10.28 -4.53 6.37
C ALA A 22 -9.85 -5.28 7.64
N GLY A 23 -9.70 -6.62 7.59
CA GLY A 23 -9.17 -7.41 8.69
C GLY A 23 -7.72 -7.06 9.00
N LEU A 24 -6.87 -7.03 7.99
CA LEU A 24 -5.46 -6.62 8.13
C LEU A 24 -5.34 -5.19 8.66
N GLN A 25 -6.14 -4.27 8.14
CA GLN A 25 -6.20 -2.87 8.58
C GLN A 25 -6.53 -2.77 10.06
N HIS A 26 -7.55 -3.51 10.52
CA HIS A 26 -7.97 -3.55 11.92
C HIS A 26 -6.87 -4.10 12.83
N GLU A 27 -6.28 -5.25 12.49
CA GLU A 27 -5.22 -5.88 13.29
C GLU A 27 -3.97 -4.99 13.38
N LEU A 28 -3.56 -4.39 12.27
CA LEU A 28 -2.44 -3.45 12.25
C LEU A 28 -2.74 -2.21 13.09
N ALA A 29 -3.96 -1.67 13.02
CA ALA A 29 -4.35 -0.49 13.80
C ALA A 29 -4.38 -0.79 15.31
N LEU A 30 -4.88 -1.96 15.74
CA LEU A 30 -4.84 -2.40 17.14
C LEU A 30 -3.42 -2.55 17.65
N TYR A 31 -2.56 -3.19 16.85
CA TYR A 31 -1.14 -3.30 17.17
C TYR A 31 -0.48 -1.92 17.31
N LEU A 32 -0.68 -1.04 16.34
CA LEU A 32 -0.12 0.32 16.39
C LEU A 32 -0.65 1.11 17.57
N LYS A 33 -1.92 0.94 17.95
CA LYS A 33 -2.48 1.62 19.14
C LYS A 33 -1.83 1.16 20.43
N LYS A 34 -1.45 -0.11 20.50
CA LYS A 34 -0.71 -0.67 21.64
C LYS A 34 0.74 -0.14 21.71
N GLU A 35 1.44 -0.12 20.55
CA GLU A 35 2.85 0.32 20.49
C GLU A 35 3.00 1.85 20.56
N LEU A 36 1.96 2.60 20.16
CA LEU A 36 1.94 4.06 20.10
C LEU A 36 0.70 4.60 20.84
N PRO A 37 0.61 4.43 22.17
CA PRO A 37 -0.60 4.73 22.95
C PRO A 37 -1.05 6.19 22.85
N ASP A 38 -0.11 7.10 22.66
CA ASP A 38 -0.37 8.55 22.59
C ASP A 38 -0.74 9.04 21.19
N PHE A 39 -0.66 8.15 20.18
CA PHE A 39 -1.09 8.52 18.84
C PHE A 39 -2.61 8.44 18.69
N ILE A 40 -3.17 9.38 17.94
CA ILE A 40 -4.55 9.29 17.44
C ILE A 40 -4.50 8.45 16.17
N ILE A 41 -5.28 7.37 16.11
CA ILE A 41 -5.41 6.48 14.94
C ILE A 41 -6.83 6.54 14.44
N ARG A 42 -7.01 6.71 13.13
CA ARG A 42 -8.30 6.73 12.42
C ARG A 42 -8.24 5.80 11.22
N LEU A 43 -9.30 5.03 11.01
CA LEU A 43 -9.46 4.12 9.86
C LEU A 43 -10.43 4.74 8.86
N GLU A 44 -10.25 4.46 7.58
CA GLU A 44 -11.10 4.94 6.48
C GLU A 44 -11.40 6.46 6.62
N TYR A 45 -10.34 7.23 6.92
CA TYR A 45 -10.56 8.62 7.29
C TYR A 45 -10.66 9.52 6.07
N PRO A 46 -11.79 10.24 5.88
CA PRO A 46 -11.97 11.08 4.70
C PRO A 46 -10.95 12.20 4.63
N ILE A 47 -10.29 12.34 3.48
CA ILE A 47 -9.30 13.40 3.23
C ILE A 47 -9.90 14.80 3.41
N THR A 48 -11.20 14.96 3.14
CA THR A 48 -11.95 16.22 3.30
C THR A 48 -12.04 16.69 4.75
N ARG A 49 -11.79 15.81 5.73
CA ARG A 49 -11.70 16.17 7.16
C ARG A 49 -10.36 16.80 7.51
N VAL A 50 -9.34 16.62 6.66
CA VAL A 50 -7.99 17.17 6.86
C VAL A 50 -7.75 18.38 5.96
N TYR A 51 -8.27 18.33 4.74
CA TYR A 51 -8.11 19.38 3.72
C TYR A 51 -9.45 19.73 3.10
N ARG A 52 -9.56 21.01 2.65
CA ARG A 52 -10.74 21.47 1.92
C ARG A 52 -10.89 20.74 0.59
N PRO A 53 -12.11 20.57 0.04
CA PRO A 53 -12.41 19.73 -1.13
C PRO A 53 -11.62 20.04 -2.42
N ASN A 54 -10.99 21.20 -2.54
CA ASN A 54 -10.40 21.70 -3.78
C ASN A 54 -8.94 21.25 -4.04
N HIS A 55 -8.38 20.32 -3.27
CA HIS A 55 -6.98 19.91 -3.45
C HIS A 55 -6.75 18.86 -4.55
N GLY A 56 -7.79 18.27 -5.14
CA GLY A 56 -7.67 17.38 -6.30
C GLY A 56 -6.91 16.07 -6.05
N PHE A 57 -6.95 15.54 -4.82
CA PHE A 57 -6.31 14.26 -4.49
C PHE A 57 -6.88 13.11 -5.32
N ILE A 58 -6.00 12.18 -5.70
CA ILE A 58 -6.39 10.99 -6.48
C ILE A 58 -7.29 10.04 -5.68
N LYS A 59 -7.20 10.05 -4.34
CA LYS A 59 -8.05 9.26 -3.43
C LYS A 59 -8.86 10.18 -2.52
N LYS A 60 -9.95 9.65 -1.97
CA LYS A 60 -10.87 10.39 -1.09
C LYS A 60 -10.73 10.02 0.39
N GLU A 61 -10.18 8.88 0.69
CA GLU A 61 -10.06 8.29 2.03
C GLU A 61 -8.65 7.76 2.25
N MET A 62 -8.23 7.77 3.49
CA MET A 62 -6.95 7.24 3.98
C MET A 62 -7.24 5.97 4.77
N ASP A 63 -6.59 4.85 4.43
CA ASP A 63 -6.85 3.57 5.08
C ASP A 63 -6.52 3.64 6.58
N ILE A 64 -5.30 4.04 6.96
CA ILE A 64 -4.94 4.34 8.35
C ILE A 64 -4.28 5.73 8.41
N TYR A 65 -4.95 6.65 9.07
CA TYR A 65 -4.44 7.98 9.36
C TYR A 65 -3.99 8.07 10.81
N LEU A 66 -2.74 8.52 11.04
CA LEU A 66 -2.19 8.67 12.38
C LEU A 66 -1.73 10.11 12.63
N ILE A 67 -1.92 10.56 13.87
CA ILE A 67 -1.44 11.85 14.35
C ILE A 67 -0.59 11.60 15.61
N SER A 68 0.66 12.06 15.60
CA SER A 68 1.54 11.99 16.78
C SER A 68 1.13 12.99 17.85
N PRO A 69 1.63 12.85 19.10
CA PRO A 69 1.48 13.86 20.15
C PRO A 69 2.01 15.25 19.77
N THR A 70 2.98 15.30 18.85
CA THR A 70 3.55 16.54 18.28
C THR A 70 2.79 17.06 17.06
N ASN A 71 1.59 16.50 16.79
CA ASN A 71 0.73 16.86 15.66
C ASN A 71 1.34 16.56 14.26
N GLU A 72 2.32 15.66 14.19
CA GLU A 72 2.81 15.15 12.91
C GLU A 72 1.83 14.13 12.35
N LYS A 73 1.59 14.19 11.03
CA LYS A 73 0.62 13.34 10.34
C LYS A 73 1.32 12.22 9.58
N TYR A 74 0.75 11.03 9.64
CA TYR A 74 1.25 9.84 8.95
C TYR A 74 0.10 9.12 8.25
N LEU A 75 0.45 8.47 7.14
CA LEU A 75 -0.46 7.62 6.36
C LEU A 75 0.09 6.20 6.30
N ILE A 76 -0.80 5.21 6.36
CA ILE A 76 -0.53 3.86 5.88
C ILE A 76 -1.66 3.49 4.93
N GLU A 77 -1.33 3.29 3.66
CA GLU A 77 -2.22 2.72 2.63
C GLU A 77 -2.00 1.22 2.57
N LEU A 78 -3.07 0.47 2.53
CA LEU A 78 -3.07 -0.99 2.56
C LEU A 78 -3.64 -1.55 1.26
N LYS A 79 -3.05 -2.65 0.80
CA LYS A 79 -3.57 -3.40 -0.33
C LYS A 79 -3.45 -4.89 -0.06
N LEU A 80 -4.59 -5.58 -0.07
CA LEU A 80 -4.67 -7.04 -0.06
C LEU A 80 -5.53 -7.48 -1.25
N PRO A 81 -4.90 -7.73 -2.41
CA PRO A 81 -5.59 -8.07 -3.65
C PRO A 81 -6.42 -9.33 -3.50
N LYS A 82 -7.72 -9.25 -3.80
CA LYS A 82 -8.64 -10.38 -3.81
C LYS A 82 -8.40 -11.28 -5.02
N GLU A 83 -8.66 -12.56 -4.89
CA GLU A 83 -8.47 -13.57 -5.94
C GLU A 83 -9.15 -13.20 -7.28
N ASN A 84 -10.35 -12.63 -7.23
CA ASN A 84 -11.18 -12.33 -8.40
C ASN A 84 -10.86 -10.98 -9.08
N CYS A 85 -9.88 -10.23 -8.60
CA CYS A 85 -9.45 -8.97 -9.23
C CYS A 85 -8.31 -9.24 -10.20
N GLY A 86 -8.35 -8.66 -11.39
CA GLY A 86 -7.24 -8.78 -12.36
C GLY A 86 -5.93 -8.23 -11.77
N THR A 87 -4.84 -9.02 -11.83
CA THR A 87 -3.53 -8.64 -11.27
C THR A 87 -3.03 -7.27 -11.75
N PRO A 88 -3.06 -6.93 -13.05
CA PRO A 88 -2.61 -5.62 -13.52
C PRO A 88 -3.42 -4.46 -12.95
N LYS A 89 -4.70 -4.66 -12.67
CA LYS A 89 -5.55 -3.65 -12.04
C LYS A 89 -5.12 -3.37 -10.59
N GLU A 90 -4.78 -4.39 -9.84
CA GLU A 90 -4.31 -4.22 -8.47
C GLU A 90 -2.88 -3.64 -8.42
N MET A 91 -2.03 -4.00 -9.38
CA MET A 91 -0.72 -3.35 -9.56
C MET A 91 -0.89 -1.86 -9.86
N TYR A 92 -1.79 -1.49 -10.79
CA TYR A 92 -2.10 -0.09 -11.08
C TYR A 92 -2.62 0.67 -9.84
N ARG A 93 -3.47 0.03 -9.03
CA ARG A 93 -3.94 0.62 -7.76
C ARG A 93 -2.81 0.85 -6.76
N ALA A 94 -1.82 -0.04 -6.69
CA ALA A 94 -0.63 0.19 -5.85
C ALA A 94 0.14 1.44 -6.30
N PHE A 95 0.23 1.73 -7.60
CA PHE A 95 0.78 2.99 -8.11
C PHE A 95 -0.07 4.21 -7.71
N GLN A 96 -1.41 4.07 -7.68
CA GLN A 96 -2.29 5.14 -7.20
C GLN A 96 -2.06 5.43 -5.71
N ASP A 97 -1.80 4.40 -4.89
CA ASP A 97 -1.48 4.57 -3.47
C ASP A 97 -0.17 5.33 -3.26
N VAL A 98 0.87 5.01 -4.05
CA VAL A 98 2.14 5.75 -4.04
C VAL A 98 1.95 7.20 -4.49
N LYS A 99 1.17 7.44 -5.53
CA LYS A 99 0.82 8.78 -5.99
C LYS A 99 0.10 9.59 -4.92
N PHE A 100 -0.88 8.99 -4.26
CA PHE A 100 -1.61 9.62 -3.16
C PHE A 100 -0.68 9.94 -1.98
N ALA A 101 0.24 9.04 -1.65
CA ALA A 101 1.24 9.27 -0.62
C ALA A 101 2.14 10.49 -0.96
N GLU A 102 2.59 10.64 -2.22
CA GLU A 102 3.32 11.83 -2.67
C GLU A 102 2.50 13.12 -2.53
N GLU A 103 1.22 13.07 -2.88
CA GLU A 103 0.31 14.21 -2.74
C GLU A 103 0.20 14.63 -1.28
N LEU A 104 0.03 13.69 -0.35
CA LEU A 104 -0.06 13.98 1.08
C LEU A 104 1.26 14.50 1.66
N LYS A 105 2.40 13.98 1.20
CA LYS A 105 3.73 14.52 1.58
C LYS A 105 3.87 15.99 1.22
N LYS A 106 3.45 16.40 0.03
CA LYS A 106 3.44 17.81 -0.40
C LYS A 106 2.53 18.68 0.48
N HIS A 107 1.53 18.07 1.13
CA HIS A 107 0.60 18.75 2.05
C HIS A 107 0.98 18.58 3.54
N GLY A 108 2.25 18.24 3.82
CA GLY A 108 2.81 18.28 5.17
C GLY A 108 2.63 17.01 6.00
N PHE A 109 2.35 15.87 5.37
CA PHE A 109 2.51 14.58 6.05
C PHE A 109 3.99 14.31 6.31
N LYS A 110 4.30 13.81 7.50
CA LYS A 110 5.66 13.49 7.92
C LYS A 110 6.25 12.32 7.14
N SER A 111 5.48 11.23 7.05
CA SER A 111 5.79 10.04 6.25
C SER A 111 4.49 9.35 5.84
N CYS A 112 4.52 8.77 4.65
CA CYS A 112 3.45 7.93 4.12
C CYS A 112 4.01 6.56 3.80
N TYR A 113 3.24 5.52 4.08
CA TYR A 113 3.63 4.13 3.88
C TYR A 113 2.61 3.45 2.99
N CYS A 114 3.08 2.75 1.96
CA CYS A 114 2.26 1.91 1.10
C CYS A 114 2.62 0.46 1.37
N LEU A 115 1.65 -0.33 1.82
CA LEU A 115 1.77 -1.74 2.12
C LEU A 115 0.92 -2.54 1.15
N LEU A 116 1.54 -3.51 0.48
CA LEU A 116 0.82 -4.54 -0.25
C LEU A 116 1.24 -5.91 0.27
N ILE A 117 0.26 -6.76 0.55
CA ILE A 117 0.47 -8.17 0.87
C ILE A 117 -0.39 -9.04 -0.04
N THR A 118 0.16 -10.11 -0.58
CA THR A 118 -0.55 -10.98 -1.52
C THR A 118 0.01 -12.39 -1.50
N GLU A 119 -0.83 -13.40 -1.70
CA GLU A 119 -0.45 -14.78 -1.96
C GLU A 119 -0.29 -15.05 -3.47
N ARG A 120 -0.67 -14.10 -4.31
CA ARG A 120 -0.71 -14.26 -5.77
C ARG A 120 0.68 -14.18 -6.38
N THR A 121 1.19 -15.34 -6.82
CA THR A 121 2.54 -15.48 -7.40
C THR A 121 2.77 -14.59 -8.62
N ALA A 122 1.72 -14.24 -9.36
CA ALA A 122 1.78 -13.34 -10.51
C ALA A 122 2.34 -11.92 -10.17
N PHE A 123 2.42 -11.55 -8.88
CA PHE A 123 3.05 -10.29 -8.49
C PHE A 123 4.59 -10.36 -8.48
N TRP A 124 5.19 -11.51 -8.21
CA TRP A 124 6.65 -11.63 -8.06
C TRP A 124 7.31 -12.68 -8.94
N GLN A 125 6.53 -13.48 -9.68
CA GLN A 125 7.05 -14.42 -10.67
C GLN A 125 6.96 -13.81 -12.06
N ALA A 126 7.88 -14.24 -12.94
CA ALA A 126 7.88 -13.78 -14.32
C ALA A 126 6.50 -14.01 -14.96
N PRO A 127 5.89 -12.98 -15.54
CA PRO A 127 4.56 -13.09 -16.13
C PRO A 127 4.63 -13.95 -17.39
N GLN A 128 3.53 -14.68 -17.63
CA GLN A 128 3.26 -15.30 -18.95
C GLN A 128 2.70 -14.27 -19.96
N ALA A 129 2.37 -13.07 -19.51
CA ALA A 129 1.77 -12.00 -20.26
C ALA A 129 2.80 -10.91 -20.57
N ASN A 130 2.62 -10.22 -21.69
CA ASN A 130 3.58 -9.21 -22.20
C ASN A 130 3.33 -7.79 -21.65
N GLU A 131 2.48 -7.63 -20.61
CA GLU A 131 2.23 -6.30 -20.05
C GLU A 131 3.41 -5.86 -19.16
N GLU A 132 3.94 -4.67 -19.47
CA GLU A 132 5.14 -4.13 -18.82
C GLU A 132 4.97 -3.89 -17.32
N ILE A 133 3.75 -3.67 -16.83
CA ILE A 133 3.49 -3.44 -15.41
C ILE A 133 3.95 -4.62 -14.52
N TYR A 134 3.89 -5.84 -15.03
CA TYR A 134 4.36 -7.02 -14.28
C TYR A 134 5.86 -6.96 -13.99
N TYR A 135 6.67 -6.44 -14.93
CA TYR A 135 8.12 -6.36 -14.75
C TYR A 135 8.53 -5.39 -13.64
N LEU A 136 7.63 -4.45 -13.26
CA LEU A 136 7.85 -3.54 -12.15
C LEU A 136 7.64 -4.20 -10.78
N PHE A 137 6.99 -5.36 -10.75
CA PHE A 137 6.73 -6.12 -9.51
C PHE A 137 7.54 -7.42 -9.44
N ASN A 138 8.14 -7.85 -10.55
CA ASN A 138 8.77 -9.16 -10.67
C ASN A 138 10.11 -9.26 -9.92
N GLY A 139 10.41 -10.46 -9.39
CA GLY A 139 11.66 -10.77 -8.70
C GLY A 139 11.65 -10.39 -7.22
N ASP A 140 12.77 -9.87 -6.73
CA ASP A 140 12.98 -9.62 -5.30
C ASP A 140 12.52 -8.22 -4.85
N LYS A 141 12.23 -7.33 -5.79
CA LYS A 141 11.83 -5.95 -5.51
C LYS A 141 10.70 -5.47 -6.40
N VAL A 142 9.97 -4.51 -5.89
CA VAL A 142 8.98 -3.73 -6.64
C VAL A 142 9.59 -2.38 -6.97
N GLU A 143 9.36 -1.89 -8.19
CA GLU A 143 9.81 -0.59 -8.66
C GLU A 143 8.61 0.32 -8.96
N PHE A 144 8.63 1.53 -8.43
CA PHE A 144 7.64 2.56 -8.70
C PHE A 144 8.29 3.73 -9.42
N LYS A 145 7.81 3.99 -10.62
CA LYS A 145 8.15 5.13 -11.50
C LYS A 145 6.89 5.63 -12.19
N SER A 146 6.96 6.73 -12.90
CA SER A 146 5.81 7.16 -13.72
C SER A 146 5.46 6.07 -14.74
N ILE A 147 4.17 5.80 -14.88
CA ILE A 147 3.63 4.83 -15.83
C ILE A 147 2.59 5.51 -16.72
N ASP A 148 2.56 5.10 -17.98
CA ASP A 148 1.59 5.50 -18.99
C ASP A 148 0.86 4.28 -19.57
N GLU A 149 0.08 4.48 -20.61
CA GLU A 149 -0.70 3.43 -21.25
C GLU A 149 0.14 2.25 -21.75
N SER A 150 1.42 2.46 -22.10
CA SER A 150 2.28 1.38 -22.59
C SER A 150 2.57 0.30 -21.56
N PHE A 151 2.53 0.67 -20.27
CA PHE A 151 2.70 -0.26 -19.14
C PHE A 151 1.45 -1.08 -18.86
N LEU A 152 0.30 -0.68 -19.38
CA LEU A 152 -1.01 -1.19 -18.97
C LEU A 152 -1.64 -2.07 -20.07
N PRO A 153 -2.38 -3.12 -19.68
CA PRO A 153 -3.22 -3.81 -20.65
C PRO A 153 -4.34 -2.90 -21.15
N LYS A 154 -4.78 -3.12 -22.39
CA LYS A 154 -5.75 -2.27 -23.09
C LYS A 154 -7.01 -1.91 -22.29
N PHE A 155 -7.50 -2.82 -21.45
CA PHE A 155 -8.70 -2.57 -20.63
C PHE A 155 -8.48 -1.56 -19.50
N LEU A 156 -7.21 -1.17 -19.20
CA LEU A 156 -6.84 -0.14 -18.24
C LEU A 156 -6.44 1.20 -18.87
N HIS A 157 -6.36 1.32 -20.19
CA HIS A 157 -5.94 2.57 -20.85
C HIS A 157 -6.82 3.77 -20.49
N ASN A 158 -8.10 3.54 -20.18
CA ASN A 158 -9.02 4.60 -19.72
C ASN A 158 -8.76 5.10 -18.30
N LYS A 159 -7.83 4.49 -17.57
CA LYS A 159 -7.48 4.91 -16.19
C LYS A 159 -6.50 6.08 -16.15
N GLY A 160 -5.83 6.35 -17.28
CA GLY A 160 -4.87 7.43 -17.44
C GLY A 160 -3.49 7.11 -16.85
N ASN A 161 -2.56 8.03 -17.08
CA ASN A 161 -1.19 7.94 -16.63
C ASN A 161 -1.06 8.24 -15.14
N ILE A 162 -0.08 7.62 -14.48
CA ILE A 162 0.31 7.97 -13.12
C ILE A 162 1.71 8.60 -13.18
N ILE A 163 1.77 9.89 -12.92
CA ILE A 163 3.03 10.65 -12.89
C ILE A 163 3.51 10.77 -11.45
N LEU A 164 4.58 10.08 -11.12
CA LEU A 164 5.27 10.18 -9.84
C LEU A 164 6.34 11.27 -9.88
N THR A 165 6.56 11.93 -8.76
CA THR A 165 7.59 12.96 -8.61
C THR A 165 8.98 12.32 -8.45
N ASN A 166 9.02 11.16 -7.77
CA ASN A 166 10.23 10.40 -7.52
C ASN A 166 10.09 8.96 -8.01
N GLN A 167 11.21 8.25 -8.01
CA GLN A 167 11.23 6.80 -8.19
C GLN A 167 11.43 6.15 -6.82
N TYR A 168 10.74 5.03 -6.59
CA TYR A 168 10.81 4.29 -5.34
C TYR A 168 11.04 2.81 -5.62
N SER A 169 11.58 2.12 -4.62
CA SER A 169 11.65 0.66 -4.65
C SER A 169 11.38 0.08 -3.26
N ALA A 170 10.77 -1.09 -3.24
CA ALA A 170 10.53 -1.86 -2.03
C ALA A 170 10.93 -3.32 -2.25
N ILE A 171 11.46 -3.95 -1.22
CA ILE A 171 11.88 -5.36 -1.26
C ILE A 171 10.71 -6.22 -0.83
N TRP A 172 10.42 -7.29 -1.59
CA TRP A 172 9.50 -8.33 -1.18
C TRP A 172 10.01 -9.06 0.05
N LYS A 173 9.13 -9.23 1.02
CA LYS A 173 9.35 -10.01 2.24
C LYS A 173 8.36 -11.17 2.29
N GLU A 174 8.77 -12.25 2.93
CA GLU A 174 7.94 -13.44 3.07
C GLU A 174 7.16 -13.41 4.37
N PHE A 175 5.95 -13.90 4.32
CA PHE A 175 5.05 -14.06 5.45
C PHE A 175 4.28 -15.38 5.31
N VAL A 176 4.10 -16.06 6.44
CA VAL A 176 3.22 -17.24 6.54
C VAL A 176 2.12 -16.90 7.52
N ASP A 177 0.87 -17.06 7.12
CA ASP A 177 -0.28 -16.77 7.96
C ASP A 177 -0.64 -17.91 8.93
N ALA A 178 -1.70 -17.73 9.72
CA ALA A 178 -2.19 -18.73 10.67
C ALA A 178 -2.70 -20.03 10.00
N ASN A 179 -3.07 -19.95 8.72
CA ASN A 179 -3.55 -21.08 7.91
C ASN A 179 -2.42 -21.79 7.15
N ASN A 180 -1.14 -21.43 7.43
CA ASN A 180 0.05 -21.86 6.69
C ASN A 180 0.06 -21.46 5.20
N CYS A 181 -0.70 -20.44 4.81
CA CYS A 181 -0.64 -19.88 3.47
C CYS A 181 0.60 -19.00 3.34
N PHE A 182 1.28 -19.11 2.19
CA PHE A 182 2.47 -18.32 1.90
C PHE A 182 2.10 -17.02 1.21
N TRP A 183 2.57 -15.91 1.78
CA TRP A 183 2.36 -14.55 1.30
C TRP A 183 3.68 -13.86 1.04
N LYS A 184 3.69 -12.91 0.12
CA LYS A 184 4.73 -11.89 0.05
C LYS A 184 4.14 -10.51 0.32
N TYR A 185 4.93 -9.66 0.97
CA TYR A 185 4.54 -8.28 1.23
C TYR A 185 5.71 -7.34 1.03
N TYR A 186 5.40 -6.08 0.78
CA TYR A 186 6.37 -4.99 0.90
C TYR A 186 5.77 -3.86 1.75
N VAL A 187 6.65 -3.05 2.32
CA VAL A 187 6.32 -1.75 2.92
C VAL A 187 7.22 -0.72 2.27
N LEU A 188 6.62 0.21 1.56
CA LEU A 188 7.29 1.34 0.93
C LEU A 188 7.09 2.58 1.78
N GLU A 189 8.17 3.30 2.11
CA GLU A 189 8.10 4.66 2.66
C GLU A 189 8.27 5.70 1.54
N VAL A 190 7.31 6.62 1.47
CA VAL A 190 7.23 7.73 0.51
C VAL A 190 7.55 9.04 1.21
#